data_fd5a34dacd1ccd8bf1b55d76daeee522
#
_entry.id   fd5a34dacd1ccd8bf1b55d76daeee522
#
_cell.length_a   1.000
_cell.length_b   1.000
_cell.length_c   1.000
_cell.angle_alpha   90.00
_cell.angle_beta   90.00
_cell.angle_gamma   90.00
#
_symmetry.space_group_name_H-M   'P 1'
#
loop_
_entity.id
_entity.type
_entity.pdbx_description
1 polymer ?
#
loop_
_entity_poly.entity_id
_entity_poly.type
_entity_poly.pdbx_seq_one_letter_code
_entity_poly.pdbx_strand_id
1 'polypeptide(L)'
;MIRKFSWIFLFFFAIVGTSYSFGQRNLQLLSTFNIPNQSLSGCWHYSDAAGHEYALIGADQGIVILDISQPVNPVFLFQLPGNRSIWHEIKVRGQFAYAVSEGSDTNGVKNGVQIMDLRYLPDSVPYRFWQGDGIIAGQLITAHTVTVDGDYLYINGHNINTLGKGVLICSLSDPWNPVYVGAVTANYSHDSYVRGNLLFSSEIFAGQFSVYDIANKTSPALLATQATPSRFNHNTWLSDNGQVIFTTDERAGAPVASYDISDLSNITKLDEFKNVNLPQSEVHNVRVIADYVINPSYGSQLTIADASRPGNLVEVASYPTGPSLCWDADPFLSSGAILATDMTSHNVYLFNPTYRRACYLEGVVSDSVTGVPLPGVSVTLNAPSSAKVSNSGGSYATGIVDTGTYSVTFSKLNYRSKTISGIVLQTGIVTQLDVALAPENISVPELELNSFIRLGPNPATDYVDITKLNRESVVIQIFDLKGSKHREDVLSGGENQVTRISLKELAAGAYQVRFLTEKGAAIGKLIVN
;
A
#
# COMPACT_ATOMS: atom_id res chain seq x y z
N MET A 1 69.16 -22.80 -13.19
CA MET A 1 67.80 -22.80 -13.72
C MET A 1 66.87 -22.80 -12.52
N ILE A 2 66.47 -21.58 -12.07
CA ILE A 2 65.70 -21.38 -10.82
C ILE A 2 64.24 -21.11 -11.23
N ARG A 3 63.32 -22.03 -10.91
CA ARG A 3 61.88 -21.87 -11.10
C ARG A 3 61.29 -21.01 -9.97
N LYS A 4 60.74 -19.86 -10.32
CA LYS A 4 59.94 -19.03 -9.43
C LYS A 4 58.52 -19.63 -9.32
N PHE A 5 58.13 -19.99 -8.10
CA PHE A 5 56.73 -20.30 -7.75
C PHE A 5 56.02 -19.01 -7.40
N SER A 6 55.00 -18.64 -8.19
CA SER A 6 54.08 -17.54 -7.86
C SER A 6 52.91 -18.11 -7.07
N TRP A 7 52.75 -17.66 -5.85
CA TRP A 7 51.57 -17.94 -5.02
C TRP A 7 50.46 -16.97 -5.39
N ILE A 8 49.38 -17.50 -5.97
CA ILE A 8 48.14 -16.74 -6.18
C ILE A 8 47.30 -16.90 -4.91
N PHE A 9 47.18 -15.83 -4.14
CA PHE A 9 46.22 -15.75 -3.03
C PHE A 9 44.83 -15.48 -3.63
N LEU A 10 43.95 -16.47 -3.63
CA LEU A 10 42.51 -16.31 -3.86
C LEU A 10 41.88 -15.78 -2.57
N PHE A 11 41.51 -14.51 -2.57
CA PHE A 11 40.62 -13.95 -1.56
C PHE A 11 39.21 -14.44 -1.81
N PHE A 12 38.73 -15.38 -1.00
CA PHE A 12 37.31 -15.69 -0.89
C PHE A 12 36.62 -14.55 -0.11
N PHE A 13 35.93 -13.68 -0.79
CA PHE A 13 34.94 -12.81 -0.16
C PHE A 13 33.74 -13.68 0.23
N ALA A 14 33.65 -14.06 1.48
CA ALA A 14 32.44 -14.61 2.06
C ALA A 14 31.42 -13.44 2.11
N ILE A 15 30.48 -13.41 1.16
CA ILE A 15 29.26 -12.59 1.28
C ILE A 15 28.46 -13.24 2.41
N VAL A 16 28.58 -12.69 3.61
CA VAL A 16 27.66 -12.98 4.70
C VAL A 16 26.33 -12.30 4.33
N GLY A 17 25.51 -13.04 3.61
CA GLY A 17 24.11 -12.68 3.44
C GLY A 17 23.46 -12.71 4.83
N THR A 18 23.17 -11.56 5.40
CA THR A 18 22.29 -11.45 6.56
C THR A 18 20.90 -11.86 6.09
N SER A 19 20.56 -13.14 6.25
CA SER A 19 19.18 -13.58 6.16
C SER A 19 18.44 -12.95 7.34
N TYR A 20 17.67 -11.88 7.07
CA TYR A 20 16.70 -11.37 8.03
C TYR A 20 15.62 -12.45 8.18
N SER A 21 15.69 -13.23 9.24
CA SER A 21 14.59 -14.07 9.68
C SER A 21 13.57 -13.14 10.33
N PHE A 22 12.55 -12.75 9.57
CA PHE A 22 11.40 -12.07 10.14
C PHE A 22 10.63 -13.08 10.98
N GLY A 23 10.62 -12.88 12.31
CA GLY A 23 9.88 -13.75 13.23
C GLY A 23 8.37 -13.59 13.09
N GLN A 24 7.63 -14.67 13.34
CA GLN A 24 6.17 -14.60 13.50
C GLN A 24 5.84 -13.69 14.69
N ARG A 25 4.73 -12.93 14.57
CA ARG A 25 4.22 -12.07 15.64
C ARG A 25 2.72 -12.26 15.76
N ASN A 26 2.23 -12.64 16.93
CA ASN A 26 0.80 -12.78 17.25
C ASN A 26 -0.04 -13.58 16.23
N LEU A 27 0.59 -14.42 15.43
CA LEU A 27 -0.03 -15.27 14.42
C LEU A 27 0.68 -16.63 14.43
N GLN A 28 0.12 -17.57 15.21
CA GLN A 28 0.69 -18.90 15.39
C GLN A 28 0.30 -19.81 14.21
N LEU A 29 1.27 -20.41 13.55
CA LEU A 29 1.01 -21.47 12.59
C LEU A 29 0.49 -22.73 13.32
N LEU A 30 -0.69 -23.21 12.97
CA LEU A 30 -1.27 -24.47 13.46
C LEU A 30 -0.83 -25.64 12.60
N SER A 31 -0.95 -25.49 11.29
CA SER A 31 -0.57 -26.54 10.33
C SER A 31 -0.28 -25.96 8.95
N THR A 32 0.41 -26.76 8.16
CA THR A 32 0.62 -26.55 6.72
C THR A 32 0.21 -27.82 6.00
N PHE A 33 -0.65 -27.68 4.99
CA PHE A 33 -1.03 -28.78 4.09
C PHE A 33 -0.50 -28.48 2.69
N ASN A 34 0.34 -29.36 2.15
CA ASN A 34 0.92 -29.18 0.81
C ASN A 34 0.10 -29.89 -0.24
N ILE A 35 -0.27 -29.20 -1.33
CA ILE A 35 -0.93 -29.74 -2.51
C ILE A 35 0.08 -29.74 -3.66
N PRO A 36 0.86 -30.82 -3.83
CA PRO A 36 2.02 -30.79 -4.70
C PRO A 36 1.66 -30.61 -6.17
N ASN A 37 2.52 -29.85 -6.89
CA ASN A 37 2.44 -29.64 -8.33
C ASN A 37 1.17 -28.89 -8.80
N GLN A 38 0.52 -28.15 -7.92
CA GLN A 38 -0.63 -27.30 -8.25
C GLN A 38 -0.46 -25.91 -7.66
N SER A 39 -0.55 -24.86 -8.48
CA SER A 39 -0.67 -23.50 -7.99
C SER A 39 -2.00 -23.33 -7.26
N LEU A 40 -1.96 -22.65 -6.10
CA LEU A 40 -3.16 -22.38 -5.29
C LEU A 40 -3.56 -20.93 -5.43
N SER A 41 -4.87 -20.66 -5.41
CA SER A 41 -5.44 -19.33 -5.54
C SER A 41 -6.47 -19.05 -4.44
N GLY A 42 -7.69 -18.64 -4.76
CA GLY A 42 -8.72 -18.29 -3.79
C GLY A 42 -9.02 -19.42 -2.79
N CYS A 43 -9.39 -19.03 -1.59
CA CYS A 43 -9.88 -19.97 -0.57
C CYS A 43 -11.14 -19.43 0.11
N TRP A 44 -11.96 -20.37 0.58
CA TRP A 44 -13.12 -20.06 1.41
C TRP A 44 -13.47 -21.24 2.31
N HIS A 45 -14.12 -20.98 3.45
CA HIS A 45 -14.57 -22.03 4.36
C HIS A 45 -16.02 -22.42 4.12
N TYR A 46 -16.38 -23.60 4.61
CA TYR A 46 -17.74 -24.04 4.86
C TYR A 46 -17.81 -24.70 6.24
N SER A 47 -18.81 -24.32 7.04
CA SER A 47 -19.09 -24.98 8.32
C SER A 47 -20.46 -25.66 8.22
N ASP A 48 -20.54 -26.94 8.57
CA ASP A 48 -21.79 -27.69 8.60
C ASP A 48 -22.56 -27.46 9.93
N ALA A 49 -23.78 -27.96 9.99
CA ALA A 49 -24.63 -27.83 11.17
C ALA A 49 -24.13 -28.64 12.38
N ALA A 50 -23.21 -29.58 12.20
CA ALA A 50 -22.56 -30.33 13.27
C ALA A 50 -21.29 -29.63 13.80
N GLY A 51 -20.87 -28.55 13.15
CA GLY A 51 -19.68 -27.77 13.50
C GLY A 51 -18.38 -28.30 12.88
N HIS A 52 -18.46 -29.19 11.87
CA HIS A 52 -17.29 -29.52 11.09
C HIS A 52 -16.95 -28.36 10.15
N GLU A 53 -15.68 -28.11 9.97
CA GLU A 53 -15.16 -27.05 9.11
C GLU A 53 -14.41 -27.65 7.91
N TYR A 54 -14.66 -27.10 6.74
CA TYR A 54 -14.04 -27.51 5.50
C TYR A 54 -13.42 -26.31 4.78
N ALA A 55 -12.23 -26.51 4.24
CA ALA A 55 -11.57 -25.52 3.37
C ALA A 55 -11.81 -25.90 1.91
N LEU A 56 -12.31 -24.95 1.13
CA LEU A 56 -12.44 -25.02 -0.31
C LEU A 56 -11.31 -24.19 -0.91
N ILE A 57 -10.44 -24.83 -1.71
CA ILE A 57 -9.19 -24.24 -2.21
C ILE A 57 -9.21 -24.25 -3.74
N GLY A 58 -9.03 -23.10 -4.35
CA GLY A 58 -8.74 -22.99 -5.77
C GLY A 58 -7.36 -23.55 -6.09
N ALA A 59 -7.30 -24.58 -6.93
CA ALA A 59 -6.07 -25.18 -7.42
C ALA A 59 -6.08 -25.18 -8.95
N ASP A 60 -4.92 -25.30 -9.61
CA ASP A 60 -4.83 -25.15 -11.07
C ASP A 60 -5.63 -26.18 -11.88
N GLN A 61 -6.11 -27.25 -11.26
CA GLN A 61 -6.91 -28.30 -11.89
C GLN A 61 -8.36 -28.38 -11.37
N GLY A 62 -8.80 -27.38 -10.60
CA GLY A 62 -10.15 -27.29 -10.03
C GLY A 62 -10.14 -26.97 -8.55
N ILE A 63 -11.12 -27.52 -7.81
CA ILE A 63 -11.32 -27.18 -6.40
C ILE A 63 -10.89 -28.36 -5.51
N VAL A 64 -9.97 -28.11 -4.60
CA VAL A 64 -9.58 -29.05 -3.54
C VAL A 64 -10.40 -28.76 -2.28
N ILE A 65 -10.86 -29.81 -1.63
CA ILE A 65 -11.62 -29.73 -0.37
C ILE A 65 -10.86 -30.49 0.70
N LEU A 66 -10.57 -29.79 1.81
CA LEU A 66 -9.96 -30.36 3.01
C LEU A 66 -10.96 -30.33 4.17
N ASP A 67 -10.98 -31.37 4.99
CA ASP A 67 -11.55 -31.31 6.33
C ASP A 67 -10.52 -30.61 7.25
N ILE A 68 -10.91 -29.49 7.82
CA ILE A 68 -10.11 -28.67 8.74
C ILE A 68 -10.75 -28.56 10.13
N SER A 69 -11.72 -29.44 10.45
CA SER A 69 -12.37 -29.50 11.77
C SER A 69 -11.36 -29.68 12.90
N GLN A 70 -10.19 -30.24 12.59
CA GLN A 70 -9.01 -30.24 13.44
C GLN A 70 -7.91 -29.40 12.78
N PRO A 71 -7.82 -28.08 13.03
CA PRO A 71 -6.94 -27.18 12.30
C PRO A 71 -5.44 -27.55 12.38
N VAL A 72 -5.05 -28.35 13.36
CA VAL A 72 -3.67 -28.87 13.50
C VAL A 72 -3.39 -30.10 12.64
N ASN A 73 -4.44 -30.73 12.05
CA ASN A 73 -4.33 -31.95 11.26
C ASN A 73 -5.34 -31.95 10.11
N PRO A 74 -5.20 -31.10 9.08
CA PRO A 74 -6.06 -31.07 7.91
C PRO A 74 -6.06 -32.41 7.17
N VAL A 75 -7.21 -32.82 6.66
CA VAL A 75 -7.38 -34.07 5.92
C VAL A 75 -7.88 -33.79 4.50
N PHE A 76 -7.20 -34.32 3.49
CA PHE A 76 -7.67 -34.25 2.10
C PHE A 76 -8.92 -35.11 1.92
N LEU A 77 -9.96 -34.52 1.35
CA LEU A 77 -11.19 -35.22 1.01
C LEU A 77 -11.34 -35.43 -0.50
N PHE A 78 -11.37 -34.34 -1.26
CA PHE A 78 -11.68 -34.37 -2.69
C PHE A 78 -10.84 -33.37 -3.48
N GLN A 79 -10.68 -33.70 -4.75
CA GLN A 79 -10.39 -32.72 -5.79
C GLN A 79 -11.47 -32.78 -6.85
N LEU A 80 -12.29 -31.74 -6.94
CA LEU A 80 -13.33 -31.61 -7.97
C LEU A 80 -12.68 -31.02 -9.24
N PRO A 81 -12.82 -31.69 -10.40
CA PRO A 81 -12.15 -31.24 -11.61
C PRO A 81 -12.73 -29.91 -12.11
N GLY A 82 -11.85 -29.00 -12.45
CA GLY A 82 -12.14 -27.72 -13.09
C GLY A 82 -11.39 -27.54 -14.41
N ASN A 83 -11.49 -26.36 -15.01
CA ASN A 83 -10.63 -25.96 -16.10
C ASN A 83 -9.23 -25.63 -15.56
N ARG A 84 -8.20 -25.91 -16.35
CA ARG A 84 -6.85 -25.56 -15.92
C ARG A 84 -6.67 -24.04 -15.90
N SER A 85 -6.40 -23.51 -14.72
CA SER A 85 -6.17 -22.08 -14.48
C SER A 85 -5.44 -21.89 -13.16
N ILE A 86 -4.57 -20.91 -13.10
CA ILE A 86 -3.97 -20.48 -11.83
C ILE A 86 -4.91 -19.55 -11.04
N TRP A 87 -6.06 -19.18 -11.60
CA TRP A 87 -7.08 -18.33 -10.94
C TRP A 87 -8.38 -19.12 -10.80
N HIS A 88 -8.69 -19.50 -9.57
CA HIS A 88 -10.00 -20.03 -9.16
C HIS A 88 -10.45 -19.29 -7.92
N GLU A 89 -11.57 -18.58 -8.00
CA GLU A 89 -12.19 -17.92 -6.86
C GLU A 89 -13.45 -18.66 -6.43
N ILE A 90 -13.67 -18.71 -5.10
CA ILE A 90 -14.75 -19.50 -4.49
C ILE A 90 -15.45 -18.67 -3.42
N LYS A 91 -16.78 -18.74 -3.38
CA LYS A 91 -17.58 -18.24 -2.27
C LYS A 91 -18.66 -19.27 -1.90
N VAL A 92 -19.06 -19.24 -0.64
CA VAL A 92 -20.08 -20.13 -0.09
C VAL A 92 -21.32 -19.34 0.32
N ARG A 93 -22.50 -19.86 -0.01
CA ARG A 93 -23.78 -19.39 0.49
C ARG A 93 -24.58 -20.57 1.02
N GLY A 94 -24.83 -20.57 2.33
CA GLY A 94 -25.50 -21.69 2.98
C GLY A 94 -24.75 -23.00 2.74
N GLN A 95 -25.38 -23.93 2.07
CA GLN A 95 -24.84 -25.26 1.79
C GLN A 95 -24.34 -25.43 0.34
N PHE A 96 -24.18 -24.33 -0.40
CA PHE A 96 -23.68 -24.33 -1.77
C PHE A 96 -22.43 -23.45 -1.91
N ALA A 97 -21.49 -23.94 -2.70
CA ALA A 97 -20.33 -23.16 -3.11
C ALA A 97 -20.40 -22.85 -4.61
N TYR A 98 -19.85 -21.69 -4.95
CA TYR A 98 -19.78 -21.17 -6.32
C TYR A 98 -18.32 -20.84 -6.60
N ALA A 99 -17.77 -21.45 -7.65
CA ALA A 99 -16.40 -21.19 -8.08
C ALA A 99 -16.36 -20.78 -9.54
N VAL A 100 -15.47 -19.87 -9.86
CA VAL A 100 -15.18 -19.42 -11.23
C VAL A 100 -13.72 -19.59 -11.55
N SER A 101 -13.39 -19.53 -12.85
CA SER A 101 -12.04 -19.66 -13.35
C SER A 101 -11.87 -18.88 -14.65
N GLU A 102 -10.66 -18.41 -14.92
CA GLU A 102 -10.27 -17.86 -16.22
C GLU A 102 -9.91 -18.94 -17.25
N GLY A 103 -9.85 -20.20 -16.83
CA GLY A 103 -9.67 -21.34 -17.73
C GLY A 103 -10.91 -21.62 -18.55
N SER A 104 -10.74 -22.08 -19.78
CA SER A 104 -11.84 -22.50 -20.67
C SER A 104 -11.66 -23.94 -21.14
N ASP A 105 -12.78 -24.64 -21.32
CA ASP A 105 -12.86 -25.98 -21.91
C ASP A 105 -13.36 -25.88 -23.35
N THR A 106 -12.59 -26.37 -24.29
CA THR A 106 -12.97 -26.38 -25.73
C THR A 106 -14.22 -27.22 -26.02
N ASN A 107 -14.51 -28.21 -25.17
CA ASN A 107 -15.73 -29.00 -25.24
C ASN A 107 -16.93 -28.33 -24.55
N GLY A 108 -16.69 -27.21 -23.84
CA GLY A 108 -17.71 -26.43 -23.15
C GLY A 108 -18.26 -27.04 -21.87
N VAL A 109 -17.83 -28.22 -21.46
CA VAL A 109 -18.45 -28.98 -20.36
C VAL A 109 -18.19 -28.37 -18.98
N LYS A 110 -17.02 -27.74 -18.82
CA LYS A 110 -16.55 -27.15 -17.54
C LYS A 110 -16.55 -25.62 -17.53
N ASN A 111 -17.20 -24.98 -18.48
CA ASN A 111 -17.23 -23.51 -18.56
C ASN A 111 -18.24 -22.92 -17.58
N GLY A 112 -18.03 -21.65 -17.22
CA GLY A 112 -18.91 -20.86 -16.38
C GLY A 112 -18.67 -21.06 -14.88
N VAL A 113 -19.73 -21.02 -14.09
CA VAL A 113 -19.69 -21.19 -12.63
C VAL A 113 -19.79 -22.65 -12.26
N GLN A 114 -18.81 -23.17 -11.54
CA GLN A 114 -18.90 -24.47 -10.90
C GLN A 114 -19.72 -24.31 -9.61
N ILE A 115 -20.87 -25.00 -9.56
CA ILE A 115 -21.76 -25.00 -8.39
C ILE A 115 -21.59 -26.35 -7.70
N MET A 116 -21.38 -26.31 -6.39
CA MET A 116 -21.09 -27.47 -5.54
C MET A 116 -22.11 -27.57 -4.42
N ASP A 117 -22.65 -28.74 -4.19
CA ASP A 117 -23.57 -29.05 -3.10
C ASP A 117 -22.80 -29.67 -1.94
N LEU A 118 -22.62 -28.90 -0.87
CA LEU A 118 -21.79 -29.26 0.28
C LEU A 118 -22.53 -30.05 1.37
N ARG A 119 -23.85 -30.34 1.18
CA ARG A 119 -24.68 -31.06 2.16
C ARG A 119 -24.21 -32.46 2.45
N TYR A 120 -23.48 -33.05 1.54
CA TYR A 120 -23.06 -34.45 1.60
C TYR A 120 -21.62 -34.62 2.06
N LEU A 121 -20.96 -33.55 2.47
CA LEU A 121 -19.64 -33.65 3.10
C LEU A 121 -19.73 -34.41 4.43
N PRO A 122 -18.74 -35.25 4.78
CA PRO A 122 -17.47 -35.51 4.05
C PRO A 122 -17.57 -36.60 2.98
N ASP A 123 -18.72 -37.21 2.73
CA ASP A 123 -18.84 -38.45 1.90
C ASP A 123 -18.81 -38.17 0.39
N SER A 124 -19.38 -37.04 -0.06
CA SER A 124 -19.42 -36.67 -1.48
C SER A 124 -19.72 -35.20 -1.68
N VAL A 125 -19.43 -34.70 -2.89
CA VAL A 125 -19.80 -33.33 -3.31
C VAL A 125 -20.36 -33.38 -4.73
N PRO A 126 -21.68 -33.42 -4.90
CA PRO A 126 -22.32 -33.23 -6.19
C PRO A 126 -21.98 -31.82 -6.73
N TYR A 127 -21.66 -31.74 -8.01
CA TYR A 127 -21.36 -30.47 -8.66
C TYR A 127 -21.83 -30.42 -10.11
N ARG A 128 -21.98 -29.20 -10.63
CA ARG A 128 -22.29 -28.92 -12.04
C ARG A 128 -21.64 -27.61 -12.48
N PHE A 129 -21.61 -27.42 -13.79
CA PHE A 129 -21.24 -26.13 -14.37
C PHE A 129 -22.49 -25.43 -14.92
N TRP A 130 -22.59 -24.11 -14.62
CA TRP A 130 -23.67 -23.26 -15.10
C TRP A 130 -23.08 -22.16 -16.00
N GLN A 131 -23.58 -22.11 -17.24
CA GLN A 131 -23.05 -21.22 -18.29
C GLN A 131 -23.98 -20.02 -18.59
N GLY A 132 -24.83 -19.66 -17.63
CA GLY A 132 -25.84 -18.63 -17.78
C GLY A 132 -27.20 -19.16 -18.17
N ASP A 133 -28.20 -18.28 -18.11
CA ASP A 133 -29.58 -18.50 -18.54
C ASP A 133 -30.16 -17.28 -19.23
N GLY A 134 -31.40 -17.33 -19.69
CA GLY A 134 -32.05 -16.18 -20.36
C GLY A 134 -31.20 -15.61 -21.48
N ILE A 135 -30.94 -14.29 -21.42
CA ILE A 135 -30.16 -13.60 -22.45
C ILE A 135 -28.67 -13.94 -22.45
N ILE A 136 -28.16 -14.58 -21.39
CA ILE A 136 -26.77 -15.00 -21.29
C ILE A 136 -26.59 -16.53 -21.38
N ALA A 137 -27.63 -17.27 -21.75
CA ALA A 137 -27.59 -18.71 -21.83
C ALA A 137 -26.46 -19.21 -22.73
N GLY A 138 -25.59 -20.07 -22.19
CA GLY A 138 -24.42 -20.64 -22.88
C GLY A 138 -23.29 -19.65 -23.21
N GLN A 139 -23.34 -18.39 -22.74
CA GLN A 139 -22.34 -17.38 -23.06
C GLN A 139 -21.28 -17.19 -21.96
N LEU A 140 -21.57 -17.57 -20.71
CA LEU A 140 -20.61 -17.47 -19.63
C LEU A 140 -19.61 -18.61 -19.72
N ILE A 141 -18.41 -18.30 -20.15
CA ILE A 141 -17.30 -19.25 -20.35
C ILE A 141 -16.31 -19.14 -19.21
N THR A 142 -15.84 -17.91 -18.94
CA THR A 142 -14.83 -17.60 -17.93
C THR A 142 -15.29 -16.42 -17.07
N ALA A 143 -14.81 -16.39 -15.85
CA ALA A 143 -14.90 -15.24 -14.95
C ALA A 143 -13.70 -15.23 -14.01
N HIS A 144 -13.38 -14.05 -13.44
CA HIS A 144 -12.22 -13.86 -12.59
C HIS A 144 -12.55 -14.12 -11.11
N THR A 145 -13.53 -13.41 -10.56
CA THR A 145 -13.95 -13.57 -9.17
C THR A 145 -15.45 -13.68 -9.01
N VAL A 146 -15.88 -14.16 -7.84
CA VAL A 146 -17.29 -14.19 -7.43
C VAL A 146 -17.46 -13.62 -6.03
N THR A 147 -18.61 -12.98 -5.80
CA THR A 147 -19.06 -12.52 -4.49
C THR A 147 -20.49 -12.99 -4.26
N VAL A 148 -20.85 -13.23 -3.02
CA VAL A 148 -22.22 -13.57 -2.62
C VAL A 148 -22.70 -12.65 -1.52
N ASP A 149 -23.93 -12.16 -1.63
CA ASP A 149 -24.61 -11.40 -0.58
C ASP A 149 -26.11 -11.70 -0.64
N GLY A 150 -26.69 -12.08 0.49
CA GLY A 150 -28.08 -12.53 0.56
C GLY A 150 -28.37 -13.63 -0.44
N ASP A 151 -29.38 -13.42 -1.28
CA ASP A 151 -29.85 -14.37 -2.28
C ASP A 151 -29.29 -14.10 -3.68
N TYR A 152 -28.08 -13.50 -3.77
CA TYR A 152 -27.48 -13.13 -5.05
C TYR A 152 -26.02 -13.55 -5.17
N LEU A 153 -25.68 -13.92 -6.40
CA LEU A 153 -24.31 -14.17 -6.87
C LEU A 153 -23.90 -13.02 -7.79
N TYR A 154 -22.72 -12.47 -7.54
CA TYR A 154 -22.10 -11.40 -8.31
C TYR A 154 -20.85 -11.96 -8.98
N ILE A 155 -20.76 -11.85 -10.31
CA ILE A 155 -19.69 -12.47 -11.11
C ILE A 155 -18.88 -11.37 -11.78
N ASN A 156 -17.59 -11.30 -11.48
CA ASN A 156 -16.66 -10.26 -11.93
C ASN A 156 -15.72 -10.80 -13.01
N GLY A 157 -15.17 -9.90 -13.84
CA GLY A 157 -14.19 -10.29 -14.86
C GLY A 157 -14.70 -11.28 -15.89
N HIS A 158 -16.00 -11.26 -16.19
CA HIS A 158 -16.64 -12.21 -17.10
C HIS A 158 -16.35 -11.93 -18.57
N ASN A 159 -16.49 -12.97 -19.41
CA ASN A 159 -16.20 -12.89 -20.85
C ASN A 159 -17.34 -12.30 -21.71
N ILE A 160 -18.54 -12.00 -21.16
CA ILE A 160 -19.71 -11.57 -21.94
C ILE A 160 -19.62 -10.09 -22.28
N ASN A 161 -19.04 -9.76 -23.43
CA ASN A 161 -18.76 -8.38 -23.84
C ASN A 161 -20.03 -7.55 -24.16
N THR A 162 -21.13 -8.19 -24.50
CA THR A 162 -22.41 -7.53 -24.81
C THR A 162 -23.06 -6.86 -23.60
N LEU A 163 -22.66 -7.25 -22.40
CA LEU A 163 -23.13 -6.70 -21.13
C LEU A 163 -22.08 -5.80 -20.45
N GLY A 164 -21.08 -5.32 -21.21
CA GLY A 164 -19.98 -4.53 -20.63
C GLY A 164 -18.93 -5.43 -19.96
N LYS A 165 -18.17 -4.84 -19.03
CA LYS A 165 -17.03 -5.50 -18.35
C LYS A 165 -17.18 -5.51 -16.83
N GLY A 166 -18.31 -5.06 -16.31
CA GLY A 166 -18.52 -4.92 -14.88
C GLY A 166 -18.95 -6.22 -14.20
N VAL A 167 -20.08 -6.21 -13.52
CA VAL A 167 -20.51 -7.31 -12.65
C VAL A 167 -21.82 -7.89 -13.14
N LEU A 168 -21.90 -9.21 -13.37
CA LEU A 168 -23.19 -9.89 -13.59
C LEU A 168 -23.86 -10.14 -12.23
N ILE A 169 -25.15 -9.94 -12.16
CA ILE A 169 -25.97 -10.17 -10.97
C ILE A 169 -26.94 -11.32 -11.26
N CYS A 170 -26.85 -12.39 -10.46
CA CYS A 170 -27.69 -13.56 -10.61
C CYS A 170 -28.41 -13.88 -9.30
N SER A 171 -29.70 -14.19 -9.39
CA SER A 171 -30.49 -14.65 -8.24
C SER A 171 -30.12 -16.09 -7.88
N LEU A 172 -30.03 -16.38 -6.61
CA LEU A 172 -29.84 -17.68 -5.99
C LEU A 172 -31.10 -18.15 -5.27
N SER A 173 -32.31 -17.75 -5.73
CA SER A 173 -33.59 -18.27 -5.21
C SER A 173 -33.67 -19.80 -5.33
N ASP A 174 -33.10 -20.35 -6.38
CA ASP A 174 -32.66 -21.75 -6.46
C ASP A 174 -31.12 -21.77 -6.49
N PRO A 175 -30.47 -22.20 -5.39
CA PRO A 175 -29.00 -22.18 -5.31
C PRO A 175 -28.34 -23.08 -6.37
N TRP A 176 -29.04 -24.11 -6.85
CA TRP A 176 -28.53 -25.03 -7.87
C TRP A 176 -28.68 -24.46 -9.29
N ASN A 177 -29.64 -23.55 -9.51
CA ASN A 177 -29.95 -22.97 -10.81
C ASN A 177 -30.01 -21.45 -10.72
N PRO A 178 -28.85 -20.75 -10.71
CA PRO A 178 -28.81 -19.28 -10.69
C PRO A 178 -29.56 -18.70 -11.90
N VAL A 179 -30.24 -17.57 -11.69
CA VAL A 179 -31.00 -16.87 -12.73
C VAL A 179 -30.40 -15.47 -12.93
N TYR A 180 -30.01 -15.15 -14.17
CA TYR A 180 -29.54 -13.81 -14.52
C TYR A 180 -30.60 -12.75 -14.27
N VAL A 181 -30.23 -11.67 -13.59
CA VAL A 181 -31.14 -10.57 -13.22
C VAL A 181 -30.73 -9.26 -13.88
N GLY A 182 -29.44 -8.96 -13.90
CA GLY A 182 -28.92 -7.68 -14.40
C GLY A 182 -27.41 -7.61 -14.35
N ALA A 183 -26.86 -6.45 -14.72
CA ALA A 183 -25.43 -6.22 -14.71
C ALA A 183 -25.06 -4.77 -14.42
N VAL A 184 -23.92 -4.56 -13.78
CA VAL A 184 -23.13 -3.32 -13.87
C VAL A 184 -22.36 -3.38 -15.18
N THR A 185 -22.57 -2.43 -16.09
CA THR A 185 -22.05 -2.51 -17.46
C THR A 185 -20.85 -1.58 -17.71
N ALA A 186 -20.40 -0.85 -16.69
CA ALA A 186 -19.35 0.16 -16.81
C ALA A 186 -17.94 -0.42 -16.98
N ASN A 187 -17.01 -0.06 -16.10
CA ASN A 187 -15.63 -0.49 -16.16
C ASN A 187 -15.47 -1.99 -15.86
N TYR A 188 -14.34 -2.55 -16.26
CA TYR A 188 -13.95 -3.91 -15.87
C TYR A 188 -13.88 -3.99 -14.33
N SER A 189 -14.70 -4.87 -13.75
CA SER A 189 -14.66 -5.20 -12.33
C SER A 189 -13.76 -6.42 -12.15
N HIS A 190 -12.63 -6.21 -11.51
CA HIS A 190 -11.71 -7.29 -11.15
C HIS A 190 -12.30 -8.11 -10.00
N ASP A 191 -12.77 -7.42 -8.98
CA ASP A 191 -13.47 -7.99 -7.83
C ASP A 191 -14.61 -7.06 -7.38
N SER A 192 -15.47 -7.55 -6.51
CA SER A 192 -16.49 -6.73 -5.87
C SER A 192 -16.76 -7.19 -4.44
N TYR A 193 -17.11 -6.23 -3.60
CA TYR A 193 -17.69 -6.47 -2.29
C TYR A 193 -19.14 -5.98 -2.30
N VAL A 194 -20.04 -6.77 -1.73
CA VAL A 194 -21.46 -6.40 -1.66
C VAL A 194 -21.96 -6.51 -0.23
N ARG A 195 -22.74 -5.52 0.19
CA ARG A 195 -23.48 -5.57 1.45
C ARG A 195 -24.83 -4.88 1.25
N GLY A 196 -25.91 -5.64 1.34
CA GLY A 196 -27.27 -5.15 1.17
C GLY A 196 -27.51 -4.56 -0.22
N ASN A 197 -27.75 -3.26 -0.29
CA ASN A 197 -28.03 -2.56 -1.55
C ASN A 197 -26.83 -1.82 -2.13
N LEU A 198 -25.64 -1.97 -1.56
CA LEU A 198 -24.42 -1.34 -2.07
C LEU A 198 -23.47 -2.39 -2.62
N LEU A 199 -22.98 -2.13 -3.84
CA LEU A 199 -21.93 -2.89 -4.49
C LEU A 199 -20.72 -1.98 -4.68
N PHE A 200 -19.58 -2.45 -4.22
CA PHE A 200 -18.26 -1.83 -4.36
C PHE A 200 -17.46 -2.61 -5.39
N SER A 201 -17.25 -2.03 -6.55
CA SER A 201 -16.52 -2.63 -7.67
C SER A 201 -15.06 -2.22 -7.62
N SER A 202 -14.15 -3.19 -7.60
CA SER A 202 -12.70 -2.98 -7.74
C SER A 202 -12.35 -2.91 -9.21
N GLU A 203 -12.11 -1.71 -9.71
CA GLU A 203 -11.91 -1.43 -11.14
C GLU A 203 -10.41 -1.28 -11.44
N ILE A 204 -9.71 -2.41 -11.49
CA ILE A 204 -8.25 -2.49 -11.51
C ILE A 204 -7.61 -1.65 -12.64
N PHE A 205 -8.15 -1.70 -13.86
CA PHE A 205 -7.60 -0.96 -15.00
C PHE A 205 -7.97 0.53 -15.00
N ALA A 206 -9.09 0.89 -14.34
CA ALA A 206 -9.46 2.29 -14.11
C ALA A 206 -8.69 2.89 -12.93
N GLY A 207 -8.12 2.05 -12.06
CA GLY A 207 -7.34 2.46 -10.91
C GLY A 207 -8.17 3.09 -9.81
N GLN A 208 -9.38 2.57 -9.58
CA GLN A 208 -10.37 3.12 -8.66
C GLN A 208 -11.30 2.03 -8.12
N PHE A 209 -12.02 2.35 -7.08
CA PHE A 209 -13.26 1.63 -6.78
C PHE A 209 -14.47 2.50 -7.12
N SER A 210 -15.57 1.84 -7.45
CA SER A 210 -16.85 2.48 -7.73
C SER A 210 -17.93 1.91 -6.83
N VAL A 211 -18.85 2.75 -6.37
CA VAL A 211 -19.98 2.37 -5.52
C VAL A 211 -21.25 2.44 -6.32
N TYR A 212 -22.03 1.38 -6.34
CA TYR A 212 -23.30 1.29 -7.04
C TYR A 212 -24.44 1.00 -6.06
N ASP A 213 -25.57 1.72 -6.25
CA ASP A 213 -26.85 1.30 -5.69
C ASP A 213 -27.40 0.16 -6.54
N ILE A 214 -27.61 -0.98 -5.88
CA ILE A 214 -28.16 -2.20 -6.47
C ILE A 214 -29.49 -2.59 -5.82
N ALA A 215 -30.23 -1.66 -5.22
CA ALA A 215 -31.58 -1.93 -4.74
C ALA A 215 -32.47 -2.46 -5.87
N ASN A 216 -32.34 -1.87 -7.06
CA ASN A 216 -32.86 -2.44 -8.30
C ASN A 216 -31.75 -3.22 -9.02
N LYS A 217 -31.70 -4.54 -8.84
CA LYS A 217 -30.71 -5.42 -9.44
C LYS A 217 -30.70 -5.45 -10.98
N THR A 218 -31.81 -5.05 -11.62
CA THR A 218 -31.93 -4.98 -13.10
C THR A 218 -31.35 -3.69 -13.68
N SER A 219 -31.13 -2.67 -12.84
CA SER A 219 -30.64 -1.36 -13.26
C SER A 219 -29.79 -0.73 -12.16
N PRO A 220 -28.59 -1.24 -11.90
CA PRO A 220 -27.64 -0.64 -10.96
C PRO A 220 -27.34 0.81 -11.29
N ALA A 221 -27.27 1.67 -10.26
CA ALA A 221 -26.96 3.09 -10.42
C ALA A 221 -25.62 3.45 -9.79
N LEU A 222 -24.73 4.11 -10.54
CA LEU A 222 -23.47 4.61 -10.00
C LEU A 222 -23.73 5.74 -8.99
N LEU A 223 -23.19 5.61 -7.78
CA LEU A 223 -23.26 6.62 -6.72
C LEU A 223 -21.96 7.42 -6.60
N ALA A 224 -20.82 6.75 -6.61
CA ALA A 224 -19.52 7.39 -6.41
C ALA A 224 -18.38 6.59 -7.05
N THR A 225 -17.26 7.28 -7.28
CA THR A 225 -15.98 6.67 -7.66
C THR A 225 -14.84 7.30 -6.85
N GLN A 226 -13.83 6.51 -6.49
CA GLN A 226 -12.67 6.99 -5.78
C GLN A 226 -11.40 6.32 -6.32
N ALA A 227 -10.44 7.12 -6.76
CA ALA A 227 -9.12 6.62 -7.17
C ALA A 227 -8.34 6.10 -5.96
N THR A 228 -7.61 4.99 -6.16
CA THR A 228 -6.76 4.39 -5.14
C THR A 228 -5.30 4.89 -5.24
N PRO A 229 -4.45 4.71 -4.20
CA PRO A 229 -3.14 5.33 -4.14
C PRO A 229 -2.21 4.97 -5.30
N SER A 230 -2.18 3.71 -5.69
CA SER A 230 -1.33 3.19 -6.79
C SER A 230 -2.09 2.95 -8.09
N ARG A 231 -3.37 3.33 -8.14
CA ARG A 231 -4.24 3.25 -9.32
C ARG A 231 -4.26 1.85 -9.96
N PHE A 232 -4.44 0.82 -9.13
CA PHE A 232 -4.55 -0.56 -9.58
C PHE A 232 -5.43 -1.36 -8.60
N ASN A 233 -6.64 -0.84 -8.32
CA ASN A 233 -7.51 -1.38 -7.29
C ASN A 233 -7.91 -2.82 -7.56
N HIS A 234 -7.36 -3.72 -6.74
CA HIS A 234 -7.51 -5.16 -6.84
C HIS A 234 -8.72 -5.68 -6.05
N ASN A 235 -8.79 -5.31 -4.76
CA ASN A 235 -9.82 -5.81 -3.86
C ASN A 235 -10.30 -4.70 -2.92
N THR A 236 -11.53 -4.83 -2.42
CA THR A 236 -12.13 -3.92 -1.44
C THR A 236 -12.90 -4.70 -0.39
N TRP A 237 -12.92 -4.18 0.85
CA TRP A 237 -13.74 -4.74 1.93
C TRP A 237 -14.21 -3.65 2.90
N LEU A 238 -15.45 -3.76 3.41
CA LEU A 238 -16.00 -2.81 4.39
C LEU A 238 -15.61 -3.16 5.82
N SER A 239 -15.49 -2.13 6.66
CA SER A 239 -15.57 -2.26 8.12
C SER A 239 -16.92 -2.84 8.55
N ASP A 240 -16.97 -3.40 9.76
CA ASP A 240 -18.21 -4.01 10.28
C ASP A 240 -19.36 -3.00 10.38
N ASN A 241 -19.06 -1.73 10.72
CA ASN A 241 -20.05 -0.65 10.78
C ASN A 241 -20.42 -0.07 9.41
N GLY A 242 -19.74 -0.46 8.32
CA GLY A 242 -20.01 -0.01 6.96
C GLY A 242 -19.62 1.42 6.62
N GLN A 243 -18.91 2.13 7.50
CA GLN A 243 -18.53 3.53 7.28
C GLN A 243 -17.13 3.71 6.68
N VAL A 244 -16.32 2.64 6.70
CA VAL A 244 -14.97 2.66 6.16
C VAL A 244 -14.81 1.53 5.15
N ILE A 245 -14.18 1.85 4.02
CA ILE A 245 -13.74 0.85 3.05
C ILE A 245 -12.21 0.73 3.05
N PHE A 246 -11.72 -0.49 3.01
CA PHE A 246 -10.31 -0.81 2.84
C PHE A 246 -10.07 -1.29 1.42
N THR A 247 -8.96 -0.87 0.82
CA THR A 247 -8.62 -1.21 -0.57
C THR A 247 -7.19 -1.71 -0.68
N THR A 248 -6.94 -2.59 -1.65
CA THR A 248 -5.61 -2.98 -2.06
C THR A 248 -5.38 -2.62 -3.52
N ASP A 249 -4.18 -2.16 -3.83
CA ASP A 249 -3.67 -2.02 -5.19
C ASP A 249 -2.62 -3.13 -5.42
N GLU A 250 -2.83 -4.04 -6.36
CA GLU A 250 -1.90 -5.13 -6.66
C GLU A 250 -0.66 -4.60 -7.40
N ARG A 251 0.19 -3.92 -6.65
CA ARG A 251 1.48 -3.36 -7.10
C ARG A 251 2.51 -3.44 -6.00
N ALA A 252 3.75 -3.69 -6.38
CA ALA A 252 4.87 -3.72 -5.45
C ALA A 252 4.97 -2.40 -4.67
N GLY A 253 4.98 -2.51 -3.34
CA GLY A 253 5.06 -1.37 -2.43
C GLY A 253 3.79 -0.52 -2.33
N ALA A 254 2.67 -0.95 -2.92
CA ALA A 254 1.39 -0.30 -2.69
C ALA A 254 0.90 -0.52 -1.25
N PRO A 255 0.20 0.44 -0.65
CA PRO A 255 -0.40 0.27 0.66
C PRO A 255 -1.77 -0.42 0.61
N VAL A 256 -2.19 -0.98 1.74
CA VAL A 256 -3.62 -1.06 2.07
C VAL A 256 -4.07 0.35 2.45
N ALA A 257 -5.13 0.84 1.84
CA ALA A 257 -5.66 2.17 2.14
C ALA A 257 -7.05 2.10 2.76
N SER A 258 -7.34 3.00 3.70
CA SER A 258 -8.66 3.18 4.31
C SER A 258 -9.30 4.47 3.86
N TYR A 259 -10.62 4.44 3.64
CA TYR A 259 -11.40 5.60 3.24
C TYR A 259 -12.68 5.71 4.07
N ASP A 260 -13.00 6.91 4.51
CA ASP A 260 -14.33 7.25 5.03
C ASP A 260 -15.31 7.34 3.86
N ILE A 261 -16.35 6.53 3.91
CA ILE A 261 -17.44 6.47 2.94
C ILE A 261 -18.79 6.77 3.57
N SER A 262 -18.81 7.33 4.77
CA SER A 262 -20.05 7.74 5.44
C SER A 262 -20.83 8.80 4.63
N ASP A 263 -20.13 9.58 3.82
CA ASP A 263 -20.66 10.48 2.81
C ASP A 263 -20.07 10.14 1.43
N LEU A 264 -20.84 9.47 0.58
CA LEU A 264 -20.41 9.09 -0.76
C LEU A 264 -20.18 10.28 -1.71
N SER A 265 -20.69 11.48 -1.37
CA SER A 265 -20.41 12.70 -2.13
C SER A 265 -19.04 13.30 -1.80
N ASN A 266 -18.40 12.85 -0.71
CA ASN A 266 -17.11 13.34 -0.22
C ASN A 266 -16.27 12.22 0.41
N ILE A 267 -15.93 11.21 -0.36
CA ILE A 267 -15.06 10.11 0.09
C ILE A 267 -13.68 10.64 0.43
N THR A 268 -13.20 10.39 1.64
CA THR A 268 -11.90 10.87 2.11
C THR A 268 -10.98 9.73 2.49
N LYS A 269 -9.73 9.77 2.00
CA LYS A 269 -8.69 8.83 2.44
C LYS A 269 -8.29 9.13 3.88
N LEU A 270 -8.30 8.11 4.74
CA LEU A 270 -7.99 8.24 6.16
C LEU A 270 -6.52 7.89 6.46
N ASP A 271 -6.04 6.72 5.99
CA ASP A 271 -4.66 6.27 6.22
C ASP A 271 -4.18 5.33 5.11
N GLU A 272 -2.89 5.07 5.14
CA GLU A 272 -2.20 4.08 4.32
C GLU A 272 -1.30 3.21 5.23
N PHE A 273 -1.36 1.91 5.03
CA PHE A 273 -0.58 0.92 5.77
C PHE A 273 0.26 0.07 4.82
N LYS A 274 1.53 -0.10 5.14
CA LYS A 274 2.45 -1.03 4.47
C LYS A 274 2.98 -2.04 5.47
N ASN A 275 3.25 -3.25 5.00
CA ASN A 275 3.85 -4.29 5.82
C ASN A 275 5.17 -3.79 6.43
N VAL A 276 5.30 -3.88 7.74
CA VAL A 276 6.42 -3.28 8.48
C VAL A 276 7.77 -3.85 8.05
N ASN A 277 7.86 -5.17 7.93
CA ASN A 277 9.10 -5.85 7.59
C ASN A 277 9.38 -5.93 6.08
N LEU A 278 8.33 -5.81 5.25
CA LEU A 278 8.39 -5.97 3.80
C LEU A 278 7.62 -4.85 3.10
N PRO A 279 8.04 -3.58 3.24
CA PRO A 279 7.28 -2.43 2.72
C PRO A 279 7.21 -2.37 1.19
N GLN A 280 7.93 -3.24 0.48
CA GLN A 280 7.89 -3.41 -0.97
C GLN A 280 7.09 -4.64 -1.40
N SER A 281 6.50 -5.39 -0.45
CA SER A 281 5.59 -6.49 -0.79
C SER A 281 4.37 -5.96 -1.56
N GLU A 282 3.79 -6.82 -2.36
CA GLU A 282 2.62 -6.50 -3.17
C GLU A 282 1.37 -6.97 -2.42
N VAL A 283 0.55 -6.02 -1.96
CA VAL A 283 -0.70 -6.33 -1.27
C VAL A 283 -1.68 -6.95 -2.26
N HIS A 284 -2.35 -8.04 -1.89
CA HIS A 284 -3.27 -8.75 -2.77
C HIS A 284 -4.73 -8.58 -2.32
N ASN A 285 -5.24 -9.49 -1.52
CA ASN A 285 -6.60 -9.38 -0.99
C ASN A 285 -6.65 -8.63 0.35
N VAL A 286 -7.84 -8.16 0.72
CA VAL A 286 -8.14 -7.59 2.04
C VAL A 286 -9.42 -8.21 2.57
N ARG A 287 -9.40 -8.60 3.85
CA ARG A 287 -10.58 -9.03 4.61
C ARG A 287 -10.63 -8.24 5.92
N VAL A 288 -11.83 -7.98 6.42
CA VAL A 288 -12.01 -7.27 7.69
C VAL A 288 -12.88 -8.10 8.61
N ILE A 289 -12.43 -8.24 9.84
CA ILE A 289 -13.16 -8.90 10.93
C ILE A 289 -12.89 -8.19 12.25
N ALA A 290 -13.93 -7.79 12.98
CA ALA A 290 -13.84 -7.19 14.33
C ALA A 290 -12.82 -6.04 14.41
N ASP A 291 -12.80 -5.12 13.44
CA ASP A 291 -11.86 -4.00 13.29
C ASP A 291 -10.41 -4.42 13.03
N TYR A 292 -10.16 -5.61 12.53
CA TYR A 292 -8.86 -6.03 12.06
C TYR A 292 -8.86 -6.22 10.54
N VAL A 293 -7.83 -5.72 9.90
CA VAL A 293 -7.58 -5.89 8.47
C VAL A 293 -6.59 -7.03 8.29
N ILE A 294 -7.01 -8.08 7.61
CA ILE A 294 -6.20 -9.24 7.25
C ILE A 294 -5.77 -9.08 5.80
N ASN A 295 -4.47 -9.11 5.55
CA ASN A 295 -3.89 -8.86 4.25
C ASN A 295 -2.84 -9.91 3.89
N PRO A 296 -3.16 -10.86 2.99
CA PRO A 296 -2.16 -11.67 2.30
C PRO A 296 -1.41 -10.84 1.28
N SER A 297 -0.10 -11.07 1.13
CA SER A 297 0.75 -10.29 0.23
C SER A 297 1.73 -11.17 -0.53
N TYR A 298 1.96 -10.84 -1.80
CA TYR A 298 3.03 -11.42 -2.57
C TYR A 298 4.40 -10.94 -2.05
N GLY A 299 5.40 -11.82 -2.15
CA GLY A 299 6.71 -11.55 -1.58
C GLY A 299 6.81 -11.94 -0.11
N SER A 300 5.81 -12.70 0.42
CA SER A 300 6.04 -13.60 1.55
C SER A 300 5.41 -13.32 2.91
N GLN A 301 4.26 -12.66 3.00
CA GLN A 301 3.72 -12.38 4.33
C GLN A 301 2.18 -12.35 4.39
N LEU A 302 1.62 -12.94 5.47
CA LEU A 302 0.27 -12.64 5.93
C LEU A 302 0.37 -11.65 7.09
N THR A 303 -0.35 -10.52 7.01
CA THR A 303 -0.35 -9.49 8.04
C THR A 303 -1.75 -9.23 8.58
N ILE A 304 -1.82 -8.79 9.84
CA ILE A 304 -3.03 -8.27 10.46
C ILE A 304 -2.72 -6.87 10.99
N ALA A 305 -3.54 -5.90 10.59
CA ALA A 305 -3.48 -4.54 11.13
C ALA A 305 -4.70 -4.27 12.02
N ASP A 306 -4.49 -3.59 13.14
CA ASP A 306 -5.57 -3.02 13.95
C ASP A 306 -6.12 -1.79 13.22
N ALA A 307 -7.40 -1.83 12.89
CA ALA A 307 -8.16 -0.80 12.20
C ALA A 307 -9.28 -0.21 13.06
N SER A 308 -9.26 -0.42 14.38
CA SER A 308 -10.19 0.23 15.30
C SER A 308 -10.07 1.76 15.26
N ARG A 309 -8.94 2.25 14.75
CA ARG A 309 -8.69 3.64 14.37
C ARG A 309 -8.35 3.69 12.88
N PRO A 310 -9.33 3.82 11.99
CA PRO A 310 -9.10 3.73 10.54
C PRO A 310 -8.16 4.80 9.97
N GLY A 311 -7.95 5.91 10.69
CA GLY A 311 -6.96 6.95 10.39
C GLY A 311 -5.56 6.67 10.96
N ASN A 312 -5.36 5.50 11.60
CA ASN A 312 -4.08 5.08 12.16
C ASN A 312 -3.97 3.56 12.16
N LEU A 313 -3.74 2.97 10.98
CA LEU A 313 -3.59 1.53 10.81
C LEU A 313 -2.23 1.07 11.32
N VAL A 314 -2.23 0.09 12.22
CA VAL A 314 -1.01 -0.42 12.87
C VAL A 314 -0.91 -1.93 12.73
N GLU A 315 0.20 -2.46 12.20
CA GLU A 315 0.47 -3.90 12.16
C GLU A 315 0.55 -4.48 13.57
N VAL A 316 -0.30 -5.46 13.85
CA VAL A 316 -0.35 -6.12 15.18
C VAL A 316 -0.01 -7.60 15.12
N ALA A 317 -0.09 -8.22 13.94
CA ALA A 317 0.31 -9.60 13.73
C ALA A 317 0.91 -9.79 12.34
N SER A 318 1.85 -10.72 12.22
CA SER A 318 2.43 -11.11 10.93
C SER A 318 3.03 -12.50 10.97
N TYR A 319 3.00 -13.19 9.83
CA TYR A 319 3.65 -14.47 9.62
C TYR A 319 4.33 -14.50 8.24
N PRO A 320 5.64 -14.76 8.18
CA PRO A 320 6.37 -14.89 6.91
C PRO A 320 6.03 -16.25 6.28
N THR A 321 5.42 -16.24 5.10
CA THR A 321 5.10 -17.46 4.33
C THR A 321 6.24 -17.95 3.44
N GLY A 322 7.39 -17.25 3.46
CA GLY A 322 8.54 -17.53 2.60
C GLY A 322 8.56 -16.68 1.32
N PRO A 323 9.57 -16.76 0.46
CA PRO A 323 9.65 -15.99 -0.78
C PRO A 323 8.65 -16.50 -1.82
N SER A 324 7.35 -16.33 -1.57
CA SER A 324 6.24 -16.95 -2.26
C SER A 324 5.07 -15.97 -2.40
N LEU A 325 3.98 -16.42 -3.00
CA LEU A 325 2.81 -15.59 -3.29
C LEU A 325 1.66 -16.01 -2.37
N CYS A 326 1.56 -15.41 -1.16
CA CYS A 326 0.40 -15.57 -0.30
C CYS A 326 -0.80 -14.91 -0.99
N TRP A 327 -1.71 -15.73 -1.52
CA TRP A 327 -2.76 -15.32 -2.45
C TRP A 327 -4.00 -14.80 -1.73
N ASP A 328 -4.58 -15.62 -0.88
CA ASP A 328 -5.84 -15.30 -0.20
C ASP A 328 -5.79 -15.72 1.27
N ALA A 329 -6.69 -15.12 2.04
CA ALA A 329 -6.89 -15.46 3.44
C ALA A 329 -8.37 -15.33 3.81
N ASP A 330 -8.88 -16.34 4.53
CA ASP A 330 -10.24 -16.39 5.05
C ASP A 330 -10.20 -16.42 6.58
N PRO A 331 -10.55 -15.32 7.26
CA PRO A 331 -10.57 -15.24 8.72
C PRO A 331 -11.93 -15.59 9.35
N PHE A 332 -12.90 -16.06 8.57
CA PHE A 332 -14.29 -16.19 9.02
C PHE A 332 -14.66 -17.59 9.52
N LEU A 333 -13.66 -18.45 9.76
CA LEU A 333 -13.88 -19.79 10.32
C LEU A 333 -14.51 -19.70 11.72
N SER A 334 -15.44 -20.59 12.02
CA SER A 334 -16.12 -20.66 13.33
C SER A 334 -15.15 -20.98 14.47
N SER A 335 -14.08 -21.73 14.18
CA SER A 335 -12.98 -22.00 15.12
C SER A 335 -12.16 -20.76 15.48
N GLY A 336 -12.30 -19.66 14.71
CA GLY A 336 -11.46 -18.46 14.80
C GLY A 336 -10.08 -18.60 14.16
N ALA A 337 -9.79 -19.74 13.52
CA ALA A 337 -8.58 -19.89 12.73
C ALA A 337 -8.64 -19.03 11.46
N ILE A 338 -7.47 -18.71 10.90
CA ILE A 338 -7.35 -18.10 9.59
C ILE A 338 -6.84 -19.17 8.62
N LEU A 339 -7.60 -19.39 7.55
CA LEU A 339 -7.18 -20.19 6.39
C LEU A 339 -6.43 -19.26 5.43
N ALA A 340 -5.28 -19.68 4.90
CA ALA A 340 -4.60 -18.94 3.85
C ALA A 340 -4.00 -19.89 2.79
N THR A 341 -3.88 -19.39 1.56
CA THR A 341 -3.30 -20.12 0.43
C THR A 341 -2.07 -19.41 -0.10
N ASP A 342 -1.13 -20.19 -0.61
CA ASP A 342 0.07 -19.69 -1.25
C ASP A 342 0.27 -20.38 -2.60
N MET A 343 0.31 -19.57 -3.65
CA MET A 343 0.34 -20.02 -5.03
C MET A 343 1.60 -20.82 -5.36
N THR A 344 2.76 -20.35 -4.93
CA THR A 344 4.05 -20.88 -5.40
C THR A 344 4.66 -21.90 -4.47
N SER A 345 4.38 -21.82 -3.17
CA SER A 345 4.78 -22.86 -2.22
C SER A 345 3.84 -24.07 -2.24
N HIS A 346 2.68 -23.95 -2.90
CA HIS A 346 1.63 -24.97 -2.97
C HIS A 346 1.06 -25.35 -1.59
N ASN A 347 1.13 -24.40 -0.64
CA ASN A 347 0.73 -24.63 0.74
C ASN A 347 -0.60 -23.98 1.06
N VAL A 348 -1.39 -24.72 1.82
CA VAL A 348 -2.52 -24.23 2.59
C VAL A 348 -2.04 -24.08 4.03
N TYR A 349 -2.24 -22.92 4.62
CA TYR A 349 -1.87 -22.62 6.00
C TYR A 349 -3.11 -22.44 6.86
N LEU A 350 -3.04 -22.94 8.09
CA LEU A 350 -4.00 -22.64 9.14
C LEU A 350 -3.28 -21.95 10.29
N PHE A 351 -3.81 -20.80 10.70
CA PHE A 351 -3.23 -19.97 11.73
C PHE A 351 -4.19 -19.76 12.89
N ASN A 352 -3.63 -19.62 14.10
CA ASN A 352 -4.34 -19.14 15.28
C ASN A 352 -3.91 -17.68 15.55
N PRO A 353 -4.76 -16.68 15.25
CA PRO A 353 -4.44 -15.29 15.49
C PRO A 353 -4.60 -14.93 16.96
N THR A 354 -3.71 -14.07 17.45
CA THR A 354 -3.91 -13.35 18.70
C THR A 354 -4.24 -11.90 18.38
N TYR A 355 -5.52 -11.56 18.33
CA TYR A 355 -5.99 -10.22 18.06
C TYR A 355 -5.67 -9.29 19.23
N ARG A 356 -4.76 -8.34 18.99
CA ARG A 356 -4.33 -7.33 19.97
C ARG A 356 -4.61 -5.94 19.44
N ARG A 357 -5.04 -5.03 20.34
CA ARG A 357 -5.10 -3.60 20.01
C ARG A 357 -3.69 -3.02 20.01
N ALA A 358 -3.46 -2.10 19.09
CA ALA A 358 -2.20 -1.37 18.99
C ALA A 358 -2.03 -0.35 20.14
N CYS A 359 -0.81 0.08 20.33
CA CYS A 359 -0.44 1.24 21.13
C CYS A 359 -0.27 2.41 20.16
N TYR A 360 -1.09 3.45 20.25
CA TYR A 360 -1.15 4.52 19.28
C TYR A 360 -0.36 5.74 19.72
N LEU A 361 0.25 6.42 18.75
CA LEU A 361 0.93 7.70 18.92
C LEU A 361 0.45 8.67 17.87
N GLU A 362 -0.12 9.79 18.28
CA GLU A 362 -0.70 10.80 17.40
C GLU A 362 -0.29 12.19 17.84
N GLY A 363 -0.29 13.17 16.95
CA GLY A 363 0.01 14.55 17.29
C GLY A 363 0.17 15.45 16.08
N VAL A 364 0.58 16.68 16.33
CA VAL A 364 0.84 17.69 15.32
C VAL A 364 2.31 18.11 15.38
N VAL A 365 2.94 18.24 14.22
CA VAL A 365 4.27 18.84 14.11
C VAL A 365 4.13 20.27 13.57
N SER A 366 4.80 21.22 14.23
CA SER A 366 4.78 22.63 13.86
C SER A 366 6.19 23.21 13.76
N ASP A 367 6.32 24.35 13.09
CA ASP A 367 7.51 25.17 13.10
C ASP A 367 7.64 25.90 14.44
N SER A 368 8.80 25.79 15.10
CA SER A 368 9.01 26.33 16.44
C SER A 368 9.08 27.87 16.48
N VAL A 369 9.27 28.53 15.34
CA VAL A 369 9.37 29.99 15.24
C VAL A 369 8.03 30.61 14.87
N THR A 370 7.34 30.01 13.92
CA THR A 370 6.10 30.56 13.36
C THR A 370 4.83 29.94 13.95
N GLY A 371 4.93 28.75 14.56
CA GLY A 371 3.79 27.95 15.02
C GLY A 371 2.99 27.29 13.89
N VAL A 372 3.38 27.48 12.62
CA VAL A 372 2.67 26.92 11.47
C VAL A 372 2.84 25.40 11.42
N PRO A 373 1.76 24.62 11.18
CA PRO A 373 1.85 23.20 10.98
C PRO A 373 2.81 22.81 9.86
N LEU A 374 3.61 21.75 10.08
CA LEU A 374 4.61 21.26 9.14
C LEU A 374 4.15 19.98 8.44
N PRO A 375 3.78 20.02 7.15
CA PRO A 375 3.54 18.84 6.36
C PRO A 375 4.85 18.12 5.97
N GLY A 376 4.77 16.83 5.70
CA GLY A 376 5.90 16.06 5.18
C GLY A 376 7.03 15.84 6.18
N VAL A 377 6.76 15.87 7.49
CA VAL A 377 7.71 15.48 8.52
C VAL A 377 7.73 13.97 8.64
N SER A 378 8.88 13.34 8.49
CA SER A 378 9.05 11.92 8.76
C SER A 378 9.02 11.67 10.26
N VAL A 379 8.18 10.72 10.69
CA VAL A 379 7.99 10.31 12.09
C VAL A 379 8.41 8.85 12.21
N THR A 380 9.46 8.59 12.99
CA THR A 380 10.06 7.26 13.11
C THR A 380 10.17 6.86 14.58
N LEU A 381 9.53 5.74 14.95
CA LEU A 381 9.77 5.09 16.24
C LEU A 381 11.09 4.30 16.19
N ASN A 382 11.76 4.18 17.35
CA ASN A 382 12.94 3.31 17.51
C ASN A 382 12.57 1.82 17.64
N ALA A 383 11.52 1.40 16.94
CA ALA A 383 11.01 0.03 16.92
C ALA A 383 10.38 -0.23 15.55
N PRO A 384 10.23 -1.49 15.12
CA PRO A 384 9.59 -1.82 13.85
C PRO A 384 8.16 -1.29 13.79
N SER A 385 7.92 -0.32 12.90
CA SER A 385 6.61 0.30 12.64
C SER A 385 6.53 0.77 11.19
N SER A 386 5.32 0.95 10.68
CA SER A 386 5.12 1.56 9.37
C SER A 386 5.67 2.99 9.35
N ALA A 387 6.42 3.34 8.31
CA ALA A 387 6.90 4.71 8.13
C ALA A 387 5.71 5.65 7.93
N LYS A 388 5.67 6.73 8.69
CA LYS A 388 4.60 7.73 8.64
C LYS A 388 5.16 9.12 8.37
N VAL A 389 4.35 9.96 7.73
CA VAL A 389 4.68 11.35 7.41
C VAL A 389 3.51 12.25 7.82
N SER A 390 3.79 13.44 8.35
CA SER A 390 2.73 14.39 8.68
C SER A 390 1.98 14.87 7.43
N ASN A 391 0.67 15.02 7.55
CA ASN A 391 -0.23 15.47 6.48
C ASN A 391 -0.14 17.00 6.26
N SER A 392 -0.99 17.56 5.39
CA SER A 392 -1.04 18.99 5.08
C SER A 392 -1.32 19.88 6.30
N GLY A 393 -1.99 19.38 7.32
CA GLY A 393 -2.24 20.05 8.61
C GLY A 393 -1.16 19.80 9.66
N GLY A 394 -0.02 19.17 9.30
CA GLY A 394 1.04 18.81 10.23
C GLY A 394 0.71 17.61 11.14
N SER A 395 -0.48 17.03 11.03
CA SER A 395 -0.90 15.89 11.86
C SER A 395 -0.21 14.61 11.42
N TYR A 396 0.16 13.78 12.37
CA TYR A 396 0.70 12.45 12.15
C TYR A 396 0.00 11.42 13.03
N ALA A 397 -0.03 10.17 12.55
CA ALA A 397 -0.57 9.03 13.25
C ALA A 397 0.32 7.82 13.01
N THR A 398 0.76 7.15 14.06
CA THR A 398 1.61 5.96 14.03
C THR A 398 1.34 5.09 15.25
N GLY A 399 2.02 3.98 15.38
CA GLY A 399 1.85 3.10 16.53
C GLY A 399 2.68 1.83 16.44
N ILE A 400 2.54 1.00 17.46
CA ILE A 400 3.21 -0.30 17.58
C ILE A 400 2.32 -1.24 18.37
N VAL A 401 2.48 -2.56 18.22
CA VAL A 401 1.66 -3.54 18.95
C VAL A 401 2.09 -3.71 20.40
N ASP A 402 3.37 -3.58 20.71
CA ASP A 402 3.89 -3.87 22.03
C ASP A 402 3.87 -2.64 22.95
N THR A 403 3.35 -2.83 24.17
CA THR A 403 3.46 -1.84 25.23
C THR A 403 4.92 -1.65 25.63
N GLY A 404 5.33 -0.39 25.84
CA GLY A 404 6.71 -0.10 26.21
C GLY A 404 7.04 1.38 26.26
N THR A 405 8.32 1.67 26.48
CA THR A 405 8.87 3.02 26.45
C THR A 405 9.75 3.17 25.22
N TYR A 406 9.44 4.16 24.39
CA TYR A 406 10.04 4.34 23.07
C TYR A 406 10.67 5.71 22.92
N SER A 407 11.49 5.84 21.88
CA SER A 407 11.96 7.13 21.35
C SER A 407 11.34 7.35 19.98
N VAL A 408 11.02 8.60 19.68
CA VAL A 408 10.44 9.00 18.40
C VAL A 408 11.30 10.09 17.80
N THR A 409 11.71 9.92 16.54
CA THR A 409 12.50 10.89 15.79
C THR A 409 11.65 11.57 14.74
N PHE A 410 11.67 12.88 14.73
CA PHE A 410 11.01 13.76 13.77
C PHE A 410 12.07 14.41 12.88
N SER A 411 11.95 14.25 11.56
CA SER A 411 12.92 14.81 10.62
C SER A 411 12.24 15.40 9.37
N LYS A 412 12.76 16.54 8.92
CA LYS A 412 12.33 17.23 7.71
C LYS A 412 13.49 18.02 7.12
N LEU A 413 13.57 18.08 5.79
CA LEU A 413 14.59 18.91 5.10
C LEU A 413 14.47 20.38 5.56
N ASN A 414 15.60 21.02 5.81
CA ASN A 414 15.74 22.38 6.35
C ASN A 414 15.27 22.58 7.80
N TYR A 415 15.06 21.48 8.54
CA TYR A 415 14.75 21.51 9.97
C TYR A 415 15.72 20.62 10.74
N ARG A 416 16.06 21.03 11.96
CA ARG A 416 16.86 20.20 12.87
C ARG A 416 16.03 19.00 13.31
N SER A 417 16.54 17.80 13.08
CA SER A 417 15.91 16.58 13.56
C SER A 417 15.79 16.59 15.08
N LYS A 418 14.66 16.11 15.59
CA LYS A 418 14.38 16.06 17.03
C LYS A 418 13.98 14.66 17.44
N THR A 419 14.70 14.10 18.41
CA THR A 419 14.36 12.81 19.02
C THR A 419 13.81 13.07 20.44
N ILE A 420 12.66 12.50 20.73
CA ILE A 420 12.02 12.55 22.04
C ILE A 420 12.02 11.14 22.61
N SER A 421 12.62 10.95 23.77
CA SER A 421 12.73 9.65 24.45
C SER A 421 11.77 9.59 25.66
N GLY A 422 11.53 8.38 26.13
CA GLY A 422 10.67 8.18 27.32
C GLY A 422 9.18 8.20 27.02
N ILE A 423 8.78 8.02 25.75
CA ILE A 423 7.38 7.97 25.35
C ILE A 423 6.79 6.62 25.74
N VAL A 424 5.86 6.63 26.69
CA VAL A 424 5.16 5.42 27.14
C VAL A 424 3.96 5.15 26.23
N LEU A 425 3.97 4.00 25.56
CA LEU A 425 2.88 3.54 24.71
C LEU A 425 2.19 2.35 25.37
N GLN A 426 0.85 2.34 25.39
CA GLN A 426 0.03 1.31 26.02
C GLN A 426 -1.04 0.79 25.07
N THR A 427 -1.36 -0.50 25.18
CA THR A 427 -2.35 -1.19 24.35
C THR A 427 -3.72 -0.51 24.39
N GLY A 428 -4.26 -0.19 23.22
CA GLY A 428 -5.57 0.45 23.03
C GLY A 428 -5.60 1.94 23.38
N ILE A 429 -4.48 2.53 23.81
CA ILE A 429 -4.41 3.93 24.26
C ILE A 429 -3.72 4.79 23.18
N VAL A 430 -4.28 5.98 22.97
CA VAL A 430 -3.65 7.03 22.14
C VAL A 430 -2.76 7.89 23.03
N THR A 431 -1.46 7.87 22.78
CA THR A 431 -0.53 8.82 23.36
C THR A 431 -0.45 10.05 22.46
N GLN A 432 -0.83 11.21 22.99
CA GLN A 432 -0.76 12.47 22.26
C GLN A 432 0.62 13.10 22.44
N LEU A 433 1.28 13.47 21.33
CA LEU A 433 2.60 14.11 21.34
C LEU A 433 2.72 15.18 20.25
N ASP A 434 2.54 16.44 20.62
CA ASP A 434 2.76 17.57 19.73
C ASP A 434 4.22 17.99 19.77
N VAL A 435 4.81 18.30 18.61
CA VAL A 435 6.24 18.55 18.47
C VAL A 435 6.49 19.78 17.64
N ALA A 436 7.34 20.68 18.16
CA ALA A 436 7.86 21.81 17.40
C ALA A 436 9.28 21.50 16.91
N LEU A 437 9.53 21.67 15.60
CA LEU A 437 10.84 21.55 14.96
C LEU A 437 11.43 22.94 14.71
N ALA A 438 12.69 23.09 15.05
CA ALA A 438 13.43 24.31 14.76
C ALA A 438 13.93 24.30 13.31
N PRO A 439 13.73 25.38 12.54
CA PRO A 439 14.39 25.52 11.24
C PRO A 439 15.90 25.36 11.37
N GLU A 440 16.50 24.70 10.41
CA GLU A 440 17.96 24.67 10.30
C GLU A 440 18.40 26.02 9.77
N ASN A 441 19.08 26.80 10.65
CA ASN A 441 19.69 28.01 10.19
C ASN A 441 20.86 27.63 9.27
N ILE A 442 20.63 27.62 7.98
CA ILE A 442 21.70 27.62 6.99
C ILE A 442 22.25 29.03 6.98
N SER A 443 23.01 29.39 8.02
CA SER A 443 23.81 30.58 7.97
C SER A 443 24.98 30.33 7.03
N VAL A 444 24.93 30.91 5.86
CA VAL A 444 26.15 31.09 5.06
C VAL A 444 27.09 31.96 5.91
N PRO A 445 28.30 31.50 6.26
CA PRO A 445 29.22 32.33 7.04
C PRO A 445 29.37 33.69 6.37
N GLU A 446 29.14 34.75 7.15
CA GLU A 446 29.39 36.12 6.66
C GLU A 446 30.90 36.37 6.69
N LEU A 447 31.46 36.66 5.53
CA LEU A 447 32.87 36.99 5.36
C LEU A 447 33.04 38.48 5.40
N GLU A 448 34.14 38.93 6.00
CA GLU A 448 34.50 40.33 5.91
C GLU A 448 34.91 40.66 4.46
N LEU A 449 34.15 41.54 3.81
CA LEU A 449 34.36 41.91 2.40
C LEU A 449 35.82 42.30 2.12
N ASN A 450 36.39 43.15 2.95
CA ASN A 450 37.73 43.66 2.77
C ASN A 450 38.86 42.66 2.97
N SER A 451 38.53 41.44 3.46
CA SER A 451 39.52 40.37 3.65
C SER A 451 39.87 39.66 2.35
N PHE A 452 38.99 39.68 1.34
CA PHE A 452 39.20 38.93 0.09
C PHE A 452 38.82 39.71 -1.19
N ILE A 453 38.10 40.84 -1.10
CA ILE A 453 37.70 41.68 -2.22
C ILE A 453 37.83 43.17 -1.89
N ARG A 454 38.27 43.95 -2.90
CA ARG A 454 38.11 45.39 -2.91
C ARG A 454 37.25 45.81 -4.08
N LEU A 455 36.37 46.76 -3.84
CA LEU A 455 35.42 47.30 -4.81
C LEU A 455 35.60 48.79 -4.94
N GLY A 456 35.85 49.27 -6.15
CA GLY A 456 36.02 50.72 -6.39
C GLY A 456 36.16 51.05 -7.89
N PRO A 457 35.86 52.30 -8.31
CA PRO A 457 35.39 53.41 -7.48
C PRO A 457 33.98 53.16 -6.94
N ASN A 458 33.66 53.74 -5.78
CA ASN A 458 32.31 53.71 -5.22
C ASN A 458 32.08 55.03 -4.46
N PRO A 459 31.26 55.99 -4.95
CA PRO A 459 30.34 55.87 -6.08
C PRO A 459 31.03 55.63 -7.44
N ALA A 460 30.33 54.91 -8.32
CA ALA A 460 30.77 54.53 -9.66
C ALA A 460 29.84 55.15 -10.72
N THR A 461 30.35 55.36 -11.94
CA THR A 461 29.54 55.89 -13.06
C THR A 461 29.32 54.79 -14.12
N ASP A 462 30.35 54.53 -14.94
CA ASP A 462 30.23 53.58 -16.06
C ASP A 462 30.69 52.16 -15.71
N TYR A 463 31.52 52.02 -14.69
CA TYR A 463 32.11 50.74 -14.30
C TYR A 463 32.51 50.73 -12.82
N VAL A 464 32.66 49.51 -12.30
CA VAL A 464 33.32 49.26 -11.01
C VAL A 464 34.39 48.20 -11.21
N ASP A 465 35.56 48.43 -10.64
CA ASP A 465 36.66 47.48 -10.61
C ASP A 465 36.58 46.65 -9.32
N ILE A 466 36.63 45.33 -9.47
CA ILE A 466 36.63 44.38 -8.39
C ILE A 466 37.98 43.68 -8.36
N THR A 467 38.74 43.91 -7.26
CA THR A 467 40.05 43.30 -7.04
C THR A 467 39.91 42.13 -6.08
N LYS A 468 40.22 40.92 -6.56
CA LYS A 468 40.32 39.73 -5.71
C LYS A 468 41.64 39.75 -4.95
N LEU A 469 41.59 39.54 -3.64
CA LEU A 469 42.75 39.47 -2.74
C LEU A 469 43.23 38.04 -2.47
N ASN A 470 42.54 37.05 -3.01
CA ASN A 470 42.87 35.62 -2.89
C ASN A 470 42.67 34.87 -4.22
N ARG A 471 42.94 33.55 -4.23
CA ARG A 471 42.86 32.70 -5.43
C ARG A 471 41.50 31.97 -5.58
N GLU A 472 40.55 32.17 -4.66
CA GLU A 472 39.24 31.50 -4.71
C GLU A 472 38.37 32.06 -5.84
N SER A 473 37.53 31.22 -6.43
CA SER A 473 36.49 31.69 -7.33
C SER A 473 35.40 32.42 -6.55
N VAL A 474 34.93 33.54 -7.09
CA VAL A 474 33.91 34.37 -6.46
C VAL A 474 32.79 34.62 -7.45
N VAL A 475 31.55 34.25 -7.09
CA VAL A 475 30.36 34.64 -7.82
C VAL A 475 29.90 36.01 -7.30
N ILE A 476 29.68 36.95 -8.21
CA ILE A 476 29.20 38.29 -7.91
C ILE A 476 27.77 38.40 -8.39
N GLN A 477 26.90 38.90 -7.52
CA GLN A 477 25.50 39.17 -7.85
C GLN A 477 25.18 40.62 -7.46
N ILE A 478 24.57 41.39 -8.37
CA ILE A 478 24.14 42.77 -8.12
C ILE A 478 22.63 42.82 -8.02
N PHE A 479 22.11 43.31 -6.91
CA PHE A 479 20.69 43.46 -6.62
C PHE A 479 20.31 44.91 -6.39
N ASP A 480 19.11 45.31 -6.80
CA ASP A 480 18.54 46.57 -6.33
C ASP A 480 18.03 46.45 -4.88
N LEU A 481 17.59 47.57 -4.31
CA LEU A 481 17.08 47.59 -2.93
C LEU A 481 15.72 46.86 -2.76
N LYS A 482 15.08 46.49 -3.85
CA LYS A 482 13.84 45.68 -3.85
C LYS A 482 14.14 44.17 -3.90
N GLY A 483 15.42 43.78 -4.06
CA GLY A 483 15.86 42.39 -4.14
C GLY A 483 15.86 41.81 -5.56
N SER A 484 15.63 42.60 -6.60
CA SER A 484 15.70 42.14 -7.98
C SER A 484 17.17 42.01 -8.41
N LYS A 485 17.54 40.84 -8.93
CA LYS A 485 18.88 40.57 -9.46
C LYS A 485 19.04 41.19 -10.84
N HIS A 486 20.00 42.06 -11.01
CA HIS A 486 20.32 42.73 -12.27
C HIS A 486 21.49 42.08 -12.99
N ARG A 487 22.44 41.51 -12.24
CA ARG A 487 23.66 40.96 -12.86
C ARG A 487 24.27 39.84 -12.02
N GLU A 488 24.95 38.93 -12.72
CA GLU A 488 25.75 37.86 -12.13
C GLU A 488 27.01 37.64 -12.99
N ASP A 489 28.17 37.60 -12.34
CA ASP A 489 29.46 37.34 -12.95
C ASP A 489 30.25 36.36 -12.08
N VAL A 490 31.13 35.58 -12.73
CA VAL A 490 32.04 34.67 -12.00
C VAL A 490 33.46 35.14 -12.19
N LEU A 491 34.11 35.50 -11.09
CA LEU A 491 35.51 35.82 -11.07
C LEU A 491 36.34 34.58 -10.80
N SER A 492 36.90 34.00 -11.84
CA SER A 492 37.94 32.96 -11.75
C SER A 492 39.31 33.63 -12.00
N GLY A 493 40.37 33.10 -11.39
CA GLY A 493 41.73 33.55 -11.66
C GLY A 493 42.53 33.93 -10.40
N GLY A 494 43.69 34.52 -10.57
CA GLY A 494 44.74 34.73 -9.56
C GLY A 494 44.43 35.76 -8.49
N GLU A 495 45.29 35.80 -7.48
CA GLU A 495 45.34 36.81 -6.44
C GLU A 495 45.74 38.19 -7.03
N ASN A 496 45.16 39.26 -6.50
CA ASN A 496 45.31 40.65 -6.97
C ASN A 496 44.82 40.90 -8.41
N GLN A 497 43.98 40.01 -8.95
CA GLN A 497 43.38 40.23 -10.26
C GLN A 497 42.26 41.27 -10.15
N VAL A 498 42.31 42.26 -11.03
CA VAL A 498 41.27 43.27 -11.18
C VAL A 498 40.33 42.88 -12.32
N THR A 499 39.06 42.82 -12.05
CA THR A 499 38.02 42.60 -13.06
C THR A 499 37.13 43.84 -13.12
N ARG A 500 36.99 44.41 -14.32
CA ARG A 500 36.12 45.57 -14.57
C ARG A 500 34.72 45.11 -14.93
N ILE A 501 33.73 45.60 -14.19
CA ILE A 501 32.31 45.33 -14.41
C ILE A 501 31.66 46.60 -14.94
N SER A 502 31.06 46.53 -16.14
CA SER A 502 30.28 47.62 -16.71
C SER A 502 28.98 47.81 -15.94
N LEU A 503 28.62 49.06 -15.65
CA LEU A 503 27.39 49.45 -14.96
C LEU A 503 26.38 50.16 -15.88
N LYS A 504 26.67 50.23 -17.19
CA LYS A 504 25.86 50.99 -18.17
C LYS A 504 24.39 50.58 -18.25
N GLU A 505 24.09 49.37 -17.83
CA GLU A 505 22.72 48.83 -17.81
C GLU A 505 21.99 49.10 -16.51
N LEU A 506 22.67 49.65 -15.49
CA LEU A 506 22.09 49.95 -14.19
C LEU A 506 21.68 51.43 -14.13
N ALA A 507 20.49 51.69 -13.64
CA ALA A 507 20.04 53.04 -13.38
C ALA A 507 20.82 53.67 -12.19
N ALA A 508 20.92 54.99 -12.17
CA ALA A 508 21.50 55.68 -11.01
C ALA A 508 20.74 55.26 -9.71
N GLY A 509 21.49 54.87 -8.69
CA GLY A 509 20.89 54.38 -7.45
C GLY A 509 21.85 53.58 -6.57
N ALA A 510 21.31 53.08 -5.47
CA ALA A 510 22.03 52.20 -4.56
C ALA A 510 21.72 50.74 -4.84
N TYR A 511 22.76 49.91 -4.89
CA TYR A 511 22.72 48.50 -5.16
C TYR A 511 23.41 47.72 -4.05
N GLN A 512 22.95 46.49 -3.81
CA GLN A 512 23.62 45.52 -2.98
C GLN A 512 24.43 44.57 -3.89
N VAL A 513 25.73 44.45 -3.60
CA VAL A 513 26.60 43.50 -4.29
C VAL A 513 26.88 42.33 -3.36
N ARG A 514 26.51 41.12 -3.78
CA ARG A 514 26.71 39.89 -3.05
C ARG A 514 27.88 39.12 -3.66
N PHE A 515 28.82 38.73 -2.83
CA PHE A 515 29.98 37.93 -3.21
C PHE A 515 29.86 36.56 -2.56
N LEU A 516 29.86 35.50 -3.37
CA LEU A 516 29.72 34.13 -2.90
C LEU A 516 31.00 33.36 -3.17
N THR A 517 31.52 32.67 -2.18
CA THR A 517 32.64 31.73 -2.27
C THR A 517 32.25 30.38 -1.67
N GLU A 518 33.10 29.36 -1.84
CA GLU A 518 32.89 28.08 -1.18
C GLU A 518 32.89 28.15 0.36
N LYS A 519 33.53 29.20 0.93
CA LYS A 519 33.67 29.39 2.39
C LYS A 519 32.59 30.26 3.01
N GLY A 520 31.84 31.02 2.21
CA GLY A 520 30.82 31.91 2.72
C GLY A 520 30.42 33.00 1.75
N ALA A 521 29.73 34.01 2.26
CA ALA A 521 29.26 35.14 1.49
C ALA A 521 29.66 36.46 2.17
N ALA A 522 29.90 37.50 1.36
CA ALA A 522 30.02 38.86 1.83
C ALA A 522 29.08 39.77 1.05
N ILE A 523 28.71 40.87 1.66
CA ILE A 523 27.80 41.86 1.08
C ILE A 523 28.51 43.23 1.06
N GLY A 524 28.50 43.86 -0.11
CA GLY A 524 28.99 45.22 -0.31
C GLY A 524 27.87 46.13 -0.80
N LYS A 525 28.03 47.44 -0.58
CA LYS A 525 27.17 48.48 -1.14
C LYS A 525 27.85 49.11 -2.36
N LEU A 526 27.10 49.25 -3.45
CA LEU A 526 27.53 49.96 -4.66
C LEU A 526 26.58 51.13 -4.91
N ILE A 527 27.14 52.33 -5.13
CA ILE A 527 26.40 53.52 -5.55
C ILE A 527 26.73 53.76 -7.02
N VAL A 528 25.71 53.82 -7.86
CA VAL A 528 25.80 54.16 -9.30
C VAL A 528 25.27 55.58 -9.46
N ASN A 529 26.08 56.48 -10.06
CA ASN A 529 25.73 57.88 -10.32
C ASN A 529 25.14 58.06 -11.72
#